data_53a376c09e83046132936f50f0fc1afe
#
_entry.id   53a376c09e83046132936f50f0fc1afe
#
_cell.length_a   1.000
_cell.length_b   1.000
_cell.length_c   1.000
_cell.angle_alpha   90.00
_cell.angle_beta   90.00
_cell.angle_gamma   90.00
#
_symmetry.space_group_name_H-M   'P 1'
#
loop_
_entity.id
_entity.type
_entity.pdbx_description
1 polymer ?
#
loop_
_entity_poly.entity_id
_entity_poly.type
_entity_poly.pdbx_seq_one_letter_code
_entity_poly.pdbx_strand_id
1 'polypeptide(L)'
;TCVNMAARMALGTGTGRFSMFCTRLMRKSRINTCCESRSRSSSTNYLANHLRNRYADLRHEVEKSSQRLSKEHDPKAVFANNELDLDEVEVFGFDYDYTLASYNEILHETIYLMGREALVERFKYPVDLRDIPYDSNFAIRGLHFDVKKGLLMKVDSFMNIQLGSVYRGLGRVGDEEVKALYKGTQLPAGDFSFYGTGPTMHQLMDNFALPEITLLATTVEYFLKNNIPYDPECVFNDVRNAVQGLHDSGQIHHEILNNIDRYLEKKTDLRKWLEKLISKEKKIFLITNSGVSFVNQGMSYMLGPDWVELFDVVVTNARKPKFFTEDSRPFRIYYKDRATLSWERVTVLQKGQIYFQGNLSVLQQNTGWYGSKVLYFGDHVYSDLMDASLKQGWRTGAIIPELEKEIKIQNSPVYKEATGWYHALHNLIEEMQVYEDVESENTIEEWIEEKNELREVKKKVFNPRFGSLFRTYHNPTYFTRRLIRFADIYTSSVENLSHYSLKHTFYPRRTPLPHEGE
;
A
#
# COMPACT_ATOMS: atom_id res chain seq x y z
N THR A 1 -0.14 26.63 -13.26
CA THR A 1 -1.60 26.87 -13.45
C THR A 1 -2.37 25.59 -13.71
N CYS A 2 -1.77 24.56 -14.29
CA CYS A 2 -2.40 23.24 -14.50
C CYS A 2 -2.51 22.39 -13.21
N VAL A 3 -1.59 22.54 -12.26
CA VAL A 3 -1.56 21.77 -11.00
C VAL A 3 -2.77 22.07 -10.11
N ASN A 4 -3.24 23.32 -10.09
CA ASN A 4 -4.42 23.70 -9.31
C ASN A 4 -5.77 23.22 -9.90
N MET A 5 -5.77 22.77 -11.14
CA MET A 5 -6.98 22.33 -11.82
C MET A 5 -7.29 20.84 -11.56
N ALA A 6 -6.26 20.01 -11.45
CA ALA A 6 -6.41 18.59 -11.10
C ALA A 6 -6.86 18.38 -9.64
N ALA A 7 -6.36 19.18 -8.72
CA ALA A 7 -6.75 19.12 -7.30
C ALA A 7 -8.21 19.58 -7.05
N ARG A 8 -8.73 20.50 -7.88
CA ARG A 8 -10.14 20.94 -7.78
C ARG A 8 -11.14 19.98 -8.44
N MET A 9 -10.69 19.13 -9.38
CA MET A 9 -11.55 18.13 -10.03
C MET A 9 -11.76 16.88 -9.17
N ALA A 10 -10.89 16.57 -8.24
CA ALA A 10 -11.06 15.45 -7.32
C ALA A 10 -12.19 15.67 -6.28
N LEU A 11 -12.69 16.90 -6.14
CA LEU A 11 -13.66 17.29 -5.11
C LEU A 11 -14.96 17.95 -5.63
N GLY A 12 -15.19 18.01 -6.95
CA GLY A 12 -16.36 18.74 -7.46
C GLY A 12 -16.86 18.29 -8.83
N THR A 13 -18.14 18.09 -8.92
CA THR A 13 -18.93 17.81 -10.12
C THR A 13 -18.72 18.84 -11.24
N GLY A 14 -17.90 18.53 -12.24
CA GLY A 14 -17.63 19.43 -13.34
C GLY A 14 -17.31 18.72 -14.66
N THR A 15 -18.31 18.10 -15.27
CA THR A 15 -18.22 17.38 -16.57
C THR A 15 -17.89 18.27 -17.78
N GLY A 16 -18.00 19.60 -17.66
CA GLY A 16 -17.87 20.53 -18.79
C GLY A 16 -16.45 20.95 -19.19
N ARG A 17 -15.43 20.71 -18.35
CA ARG A 17 -14.07 21.24 -18.62
C ARG A 17 -13.06 20.23 -19.14
N PHE A 18 -13.33 18.94 -19.02
CA PHE A 18 -12.48 17.88 -19.56
C PHE A 18 -12.57 17.79 -21.09
N SER A 19 -13.78 18.02 -21.64
CA SER A 19 -14.01 18.16 -23.09
C SER A 19 -13.12 19.25 -23.72
N MET A 20 -12.83 20.33 -22.99
CA MET A 20 -11.99 21.43 -23.47
C MET A 20 -10.49 21.08 -23.51
N PHE A 21 -10.03 20.17 -22.65
CA PHE A 21 -8.64 19.69 -22.63
C PHE A 21 -8.39 18.71 -23.79
N CYS A 22 -9.33 17.80 -24.03
CA CYS A 22 -9.32 16.92 -25.21
C CYS A 22 -9.36 17.72 -26.52
N THR A 23 -10.16 18.79 -26.59
CA THR A 23 -10.28 19.65 -27.78
C THR A 23 -8.97 20.40 -28.10
N ARG A 24 -8.11 20.63 -27.11
CA ARG A 24 -6.81 21.31 -27.32
C ARG A 24 -5.75 20.38 -27.91
N LEU A 25 -5.79 19.08 -27.57
CA LEU A 25 -4.97 18.04 -28.22
C LEU A 25 -5.40 17.84 -29.70
N MET A 26 -6.71 17.89 -29.98
CA MET A 26 -7.22 17.77 -31.36
C MET A 26 -6.81 18.91 -32.30
N ARG A 27 -6.40 20.09 -31.78
CA ARG A 27 -5.99 21.22 -32.63
C ARG A 27 -4.55 21.13 -33.15
N LYS A 28 -3.71 20.27 -32.58
CA LYS A 28 -2.33 20.06 -33.06
C LYS A 28 -2.22 19.11 -34.23
N SER A 29 -3.22 18.28 -34.51
CA SER A 29 -3.19 17.25 -35.56
C SER A 29 -3.66 17.74 -36.95
N ARG A 30 -3.74 19.06 -37.22
CA ARG A 30 -3.96 19.59 -38.56
C ARG A 30 -2.65 20.13 -39.13
N ILE A 31 -1.84 19.26 -39.71
CA ILE A 31 -0.72 19.65 -40.55
C ILE A 31 -0.90 19.06 -41.94
N ASN A 32 -1.06 19.98 -42.81
CA ASN A 32 -0.82 20.08 -44.25
C ASN A 32 -0.42 18.83 -45.03
N THR A 33 -1.34 18.46 -45.91
CA THR A 33 -1.06 17.80 -47.20
C THR A 33 -0.32 18.74 -48.14
N CYS A 34 0.89 18.41 -48.53
CA CYS A 34 1.43 18.64 -49.89
C CYS A 34 2.77 17.93 -50.09
N CYS A 35 2.84 17.13 -51.05
CA CYS A 35 3.80 16.90 -52.13
C CYS A 35 4.10 15.44 -52.44
N GLU A 36 3.81 15.09 -53.66
CA GLU A 36 4.01 13.81 -54.33
C GLU A 36 5.49 13.51 -54.57
N SER A 37 5.91 12.27 -54.32
CA SER A 37 6.91 11.59 -55.15
C SER A 37 6.63 10.08 -55.16
N ARG A 38 6.41 9.56 -56.35
CA ARG A 38 6.14 8.14 -56.66
C ARG A 38 7.38 7.29 -56.48
N SER A 39 7.32 6.16 -55.75
CA SER A 39 7.56 4.79 -56.21
C SER A 39 7.77 3.81 -55.07
N ARG A 40 7.08 2.69 -55.11
CA ARG A 40 7.22 1.47 -54.27
C ARG A 40 6.95 1.60 -52.76
N SER A 41 5.83 2.15 -52.36
CA SER A 41 5.37 2.10 -50.96
C SER A 41 3.83 2.06 -50.85
N SER A 42 3.10 1.62 -51.85
CA SER A 42 1.63 1.71 -51.80
C SER A 42 0.96 0.81 -50.77
N SER A 43 1.57 -0.31 -50.36
CA SER A 43 0.98 -1.21 -49.37
C SER A 43 1.35 -0.82 -47.92
N THR A 44 2.59 -0.39 -47.67
CA THR A 44 3.06 0.08 -46.35
C THR A 44 2.39 1.37 -45.93
N ASN A 45 2.31 2.35 -46.84
CA ASN A 45 1.57 3.61 -46.59
C ASN A 45 0.05 3.38 -46.38
N TYR A 46 -0.54 2.38 -47.02
CA TYR A 46 -1.94 2.04 -46.81
C TYR A 46 -2.18 1.49 -45.40
N LEU A 47 -1.33 0.62 -44.90
CA LEU A 47 -1.44 0.02 -43.55
C LEU A 47 -1.13 1.04 -42.45
N ALA A 48 -0.11 1.88 -42.60
CA ALA A 48 0.18 2.96 -41.65
C ALA A 48 -0.98 3.98 -41.59
N ASN A 49 -1.58 4.33 -42.75
CA ASN A 49 -2.78 5.18 -42.81
C ASN A 49 -4.00 4.49 -42.17
N HIS A 50 -4.13 3.18 -42.30
CA HIS A 50 -5.17 2.42 -41.61
C HIS A 50 -5.04 2.52 -40.10
N LEU A 51 -3.84 2.40 -39.54
CA LEU A 51 -3.60 2.56 -38.08
C LEU A 51 -3.88 3.99 -37.59
N ARG A 52 -3.57 5.02 -38.38
CA ARG A 52 -3.94 6.41 -38.07
C ARG A 52 -5.45 6.64 -38.07
N ASN A 53 -6.17 6.05 -39.01
CA ASN A 53 -7.63 6.10 -39.04
C ASN A 53 -8.21 5.34 -37.84
N ARG A 54 -7.66 4.17 -37.50
CA ARG A 54 -8.06 3.37 -36.35
C ARG A 54 -7.82 4.09 -35.01
N TYR A 55 -6.81 4.95 -34.92
CA TYR A 55 -6.58 5.83 -33.75
C TYR A 55 -7.81 6.73 -33.48
N ALA A 56 -8.36 7.37 -34.50
CA ALA A 56 -9.53 8.24 -34.36
C ALA A 56 -10.78 7.44 -33.93
N ASP A 57 -10.99 6.27 -34.55
CA ASP A 57 -12.12 5.40 -34.27
C ASP A 57 -12.05 4.83 -32.84
N LEU A 58 -10.89 4.29 -32.42
CA LEU A 58 -10.67 3.76 -31.08
C LEU A 58 -10.84 4.83 -29.99
N ARG A 59 -10.38 6.06 -30.24
CA ARG A 59 -10.58 7.15 -29.31
C ARG A 59 -12.06 7.42 -29.07
N HIS A 60 -12.86 7.44 -30.13
CA HIS A 60 -14.30 7.61 -30.03
C HIS A 60 -15.00 6.42 -29.34
N GLU A 61 -14.53 5.19 -29.58
CA GLU A 61 -15.01 3.98 -28.90
C GLU A 61 -14.70 4.00 -27.41
N VAL A 62 -13.50 4.38 -27.02
CA VAL A 62 -13.10 4.48 -25.59
C VAL A 62 -13.93 5.55 -24.87
N GLU A 63 -14.14 6.71 -25.47
CA GLU A 63 -15.02 7.76 -24.92
C GLU A 63 -16.46 7.25 -24.70
N LYS A 64 -16.99 6.43 -25.62
CA LYS A 64 -18.33 5.83 -25.50
C LYS A 64 -18.39 4.65 -24.54
N SER A 65 -17.38 3.78 -24.55
CA SER A 65 -17.36 2.55 -23.76
C SER A 65 -17.02 2.81 -22.29
N SER A 66 -16.22 3.83 -21.98
CA SER A 66 -15.93 4.22 -20.61
C SER A 66 -17.18 4.57 -19.80
N GLN A 67 -18.24 5.02 -20.50
CA GLN A 67 -19.54 5.30 -19.90
C GLN A 67 -20.45 4.05 -19.76
N ARG A 68 -20.18 2.96 -20.50
CA ARG A 68 -21.12 1.82 -20.61
C ARG A 68 -20.66 0.50 -19.98
N LEU A 69 -19.38 0.21 -19.83
CA LEU A 69 -18.91 -1.19 -19.72
C LEU A 69 -18.04 -1.56 -18.52
N SER A 70 -17.68 -0.68 -17.59
CA SER A 70 -16.92 -1.13 -16.45
C SER A 70 -17.81 -1.39 -15.24
N LYS A 71 -17.95 -2.67 -14.89
CA LYS A 71 -18.54 -3.07 -13.61
C LYS A 71 -17.77 -2.36 -12.49
N GLU A 72 -18.47 -1.53 -11.73
CA GLU A 72 -17.88 -0.88 -10.57
C GLU A 72 -17.54 -1.93 -9.52
N HIS A 73 -16.37 -1.80 -8.93
CA HIS A 73 -15.98 -2.61 -7.80
C HIS A 73 -16.48 -1.96 -6.52
N ASP A 74 -17.06 -2.76 -5.65
CA ASP A 74 -17.44 -2.30 -4.31
C ASP A 74 -16.16 -1.98 -3.51
N PRO A 75 -15.97 -0.75 -3.02
CA PRO A 75 -14.84 -0.36 -2.19
C PRO A 75 -14.71 -1.17 -0.89
N LYS A 76 -15.81 -1.78 -0.44
CA LYS A 76 -15.87 -2.63 0.75
C LYS A 76 -15.86 -4.12 0.44
N ALA A 77 -15.58 -4.51 -0.80
CA ALA A 77 -15.48 -5.93 -1.15
C ALA A 77 -14.24 -6.58 -0.52
N VAL A 78 -14.33 -7.91 -0.41
CA VAL A 78 -13.20 -8.80 -0.11
C VAL A 78 -12.71 -9.39 -1.42
N PHE A 79 -11.42 -9.32 -1.67
CA PHE A 79 -10.77 -9.83 -2.88
C PHE A 79 -9.92 -11.05 -2.55
N ALA A 80 -9.93 -12.03 -3.44
CA ALA A 80 -9.15 -13.25 -3.28
C ALA A 80 -7.94 -13.28 -4.22
N ASN A 81 -6.78 -13.61 -3.68
CA ASN A 81 -5.60 -14.03 -4.42
C ASN A 81 -5.55 -15.55 -4.55
N ASN A 82 -6.19 -16.26 -3.61
CA ASN A 82 -6.27 -17.71 -3.56
C ASN A 82 -7.69 -18.13 -3.20
N GLU A 83 -8.10 -19.34 -3.59
CA GLU A 83 -9.41 -19.87 -3.21
C GLU A 83 -9.48 -20.07 -1.69
N LEU A 84 -10.53 -19.54 -1.08
CA LEU A 84 -10.76 -19.61 0.36
C LEU A 84 -12.24 -19.88 0.65
N ASP A 85 -12.52 -21.03 1.23
CA ASP A 85 -13.84 -21.38 1.75
C ASP A 85 -13.93 -21.02 3.24
N LEU A 86 -14.84 -20.10 3.61
CA LEU A 86 -15.04 -19.71 5.00
C LEU A 86 -15.70 -20.79 5.85
N ASP A 87 -16.38 -21.76 5.23
CA ASP A 87 -16.99 -22.88 5.96
C ASP A 87 -15.91 -23.79 6.57
N GLU A 88 -14.79 -23.99 5.85
CA GLU A 88 -13.64 -24.77 6.30
C GLU A 88 -12.80 -24.07 7.38
N VAL A 89 -12.93 -22.76 7.53
CA VAL A 89 -12.18 -21.99 8.56
C VAL A 89 -12.83 -22.20 9.92
N GLU A 90 -12.11 -22.79 10.84
CA GLU A 90 -12.56 -23.04 12.22
C GLU A 90 -12.12 -21.93 13.19
N VAL A 91 -11.00 -21.25 12.90
CA VAL A 91 -10.32 -20.33 13.80
C VAL A 91 -9.99 -19.01 13.10
N PHE A 92 -10.41 -17.90 13.68
CA PHE A 92 -10.15 -16.56 13.19
C PHE A 92 -9.17 -15.84 14.11
N GLY A 93 -8.02 -15.46 13.60
CA GLY A 93 -7.02 -14.71 14.32
C GLY A 93 -6.86 -13.28 13.80
N PHE A 94 -6.49 -12.37 14.68
CA PHE A 94 -6.35 -10.96 14.34
C PHE A 94 -5.09 -10.35 14.94
N ASP A 95 -4.48 -9.41 14.23
CA ASP A 95 -3.66 -8.37 14.82
C ASP A 95 -4.53 -7.23 15.37
N TYR A 96 -3.94 -6.30 16.10
CA TYR A 96 -4.62 -5.16 16.69
C TYR A 96 -4.48 -3.91 15.82
N ASP A 97 -3.25 -3.38 15.67
CA ASP A 97 -2.99 -2.10 15.00
C ASP A 97 -3.28 -2.19 13.51
N TYR A 98 -4.00 -1.20 12.96
CA TYR A 98 -4.46 -1.15 11.56
C TYR A 98 -5.20 -2.39 11.07
N THR A 99 -5.57 -3.30 11.98
CA THR A 99 -6.35 -4.51 11.70
C THR A 99 -7.72 -4.43 12.39
N LEU A 100 -7.78 -4.65 13.71
CA LEU A 100 -9.00 -4.39 14.48
C LEU A 100 -9.16 -2.90 14.80
N ALA A 101 -8.08 -2.23 15.19
CA ALA A 101 -8.02 -0.81 15.43
C ALA A 101 -7.76 -0.04 14.13
N SER A 102 -8.61 0.94 13.80
CA SER A 102 -8.37 1.90 12.72
C SER A 102 -8.03 3.26 13.29
N TYR A 103 -7.00 3.89 12.73
CA TYR A 103 -6.54 5.19 13.17
C TYR A 103 -6.83 6.27 12.14
N ASN A 104 -7.19 7.46 12.63
CA ASN A 104 -7.36 8.65 11.80
C ASN A 104 -6.01 9.15 11.23
N GLU A 105 -6.02 9.81 10.08
CA GLU A 105 -4.83 10.40 9.46
C GLU A 105 -4.10 11.39 10.38
N ILE A 106 -4.80 11.99 11.38
CA ILE A 106 -4.23 12.86 12.41
C ILE A 106 -3.11 12.17 13.21
N LEU A 107 -3.17 10.85 13.36
CA LEU A 107 -2.11 10.10 14.05
C LEU A 107 -0.77 10.22 13.32
N HIS A 108 -0.76 10.17 11.99
CA HIS A 108 0.47 10.34 11.21
C HIS A 108 1.08 11.73 11.39
N GLU A 109 0.25 12.78 11.39
CA GLU A 109 0.72 14.14 11.69
C GLU A 109 1.31 14.23 13.11
N THR A 110 0.64 13.64 14.09
CA THR A 110 1.12 13.63 15.49
C THR A 110 2.47 12.92 15.61
N ILE A 111 2.63 11.74 14.99
CA ILE A 111 3.91 11.01 14.99
C ILE A 111 5.01 11.84 14.33
N TYR A 112 4.71 12.49 13.19
CA TYR A 112 5.65 13.37 12.51
C TYR A 112 6.09 14.53 13.42
N LEU A 113 5.15 15.22 14.06
CA LEU A 113 5.44 16.34 14.95
C LEU A 113 6.27 15.91 16.17
N MET A 114 5.91 14.80 16.81
CA MET A 114 6.66 14.26 17.94
C MET A 114 8.05 13.78 17.53
N GLY A 115 8.19 13.11 16.37
CA GLY A 115 9.47 12.67 15.81
C GLY A 115 10.38 13.86 15.48
N ARG A 116 9.82 14.90 14.88
CA ARG A 116 10.51 16.15 14.59
C ARG A 116 11.02 16.83 15.86
N GLU A 117 10.18 16.90 16.90
CA GLU A 117 10.58 17.43 18.19
C GLU A 117 11.70 16.59 18.81
N ALA A 118 11.64 15.26 18.74
CA ALA A 118 12.69 14.38 19.21
C ALA A 118 14.02 14.62 18.44
N LEU A 119 14.00 14.87 17.14
CA LEU A 119 15.19 15.24 16.37
C LEU A 119 15.82 16.53 16.89
N VAL A 120 15.02 17.57 17.12
CA VAL A 120 15.52 18.87 17.60
C VAL A 120 16.04 18.76 19.03
N GLU A 121 15.26 18.16 19.94
CA GLU A 121 15.59 18.15 21.38
C GLU A 121 16.67 17.12 21.75
N ARG A 122 16.58 15.90 21.21
CA ARG A 122 17.49 14.79 21.60
C ARG A 122 18.71 14.70 20.68
N PHE A 123 18.51 14.83 19.37
CA PHE A 123 19.58 14.68 18.37
C PHE A 123 20.22 16.02 17.98
N LYS A 124 19.67 17.16 18.49
CA LYS A 124 20.21 18.50 18.29
C LYS A 124 20.23 18.95 16.82
N TYR A 125 19.24 18.50 16.05
CA TYR A 125 18.99 19.01 14.71
C TYR A 125 18.55 20.48 14.73
N PRO A 126 18.63 21.20 13.59
CA PRO A 126 18.28 22.61 13.52
C PRO A 126 16.85 22.90 14.00
N VAL A 127 16.69 23.95 14.78
CA VAL A 127 15.39 24.36 15.37
C VAL A 127 14.38 24.73 14.30
N ASP A 128 14.83 25.26 13.17
CA ASP A 128 13.99 25.67 12.02
C ASP A 128 13.21 24.49 11.40
N LEU A 129 13.59 23.25 11.69
CA LEU A 129 12.79 22.08 11.30
C LEU A 129 11.37 22.13 11.90
N ARG A 130 11.17 22.82 13.03
CA ARG A 130 9.87 23.00 13.67
C ARG A 130 8.86 23.72 12.79
N ASP A 131 9.33 24.53 11.86
CA ASP A 131 8.48 25.33 10.97
C ASP A 131 7.98 24.53 9.75
N ILE A 132 8.47 23.30 9.54
CA ILE A 132 8.09 22.48 8.40
C ILE A 132 6.85 21.64 8.75
N PRO A 133 5.70 21.89 8.08
CA PRO A 133 4.47 21.13 8.34
C PRO A 133 4.54 19.70 7.78
N TYR A 134 3.68 18.84 8.29
CA TYR A 134 3.45 17.50 7.73
C TYR A 134 2.72 17.59 6.38
N ASP A 135 3.22 16.86 5.36
CA ASP A 135 2.53 16.68 4.07
C ASP A 135 1.98 15.24 4.01
N SER A 136 0.70 15.06 4.30
CA SER A 136 0.02 13.76 4.26
C SER A 136 -0.01 13.13 2.86
N ASN A 137 0.21 13.92 1.81
CA ASN A 137 0.24 13.45 0.42
C ASN A 137 1.66 13.22 -0.11
N PHE A 138 2.69 13.33 0.75
CA PHE A 138 4.07 13.11 0.30
C PHE A 138 4.31 11.67 -0.07
N ALA A 139 4.10 10.73 0.84
CA ALA A 139 4.47 9.33 0.69
C ALA A 139 3.26 8.38 0.59
N ILE A 140 3.51 7.17 0.13
CA ILE A 140 2.59 6.03 0.15
C ILE A 140 3.32 4.82 0.75
N ARG A 141 2.58 3.81 1.21
CA ARG A 141 3.19 2.53 1.60
C ARG A 141 3.84 1.83 0.41
N GLY A 142 4.74 0.91 0.69
CA GLY A 142 5.39 0.08 -0.33
C GLY A 142 6.55 0.73 -1.08
N LEU A 143 6.94 1.97 -0.71
CA LEU A 143 8.13 2.61 -1.25
C LEU A 143 9.41 1.98 -0.68
N HIS A 144 10.52 2.22 -1.38
CA HIS A 144 11.86 1.79 -0.99
C HIS A 144 12.74 3.00 -0.77
N PHE A 145 13.56 2.94 0.27
CA PHE A 145 14.56 3.96 0.56
C PHE A 145 15.96 3.35 0.45
N ASP A 146 16.80 3.89 -0.44
CA ASP A 146 18.21 3.57 -0.51
C ASP A 146 18.96 4.35 0.57
N VAL A 147 19.32 3.66 1.64
CA VAL A 147 19.94 4.27 2.83
C VAL A 147 21.28 4.93 2.49
N LYS A 148 22.07 4.32 1.59
CA LYS A 148 23.39 4.85 1.21
C LYS A 148 23.33 6.03 0.27
N LYS A 149 22.37 6.04 -0.67
CA LYS A 149 22.22 7.12 -1.66
C LYS A 149 21.24 8.21 -1.21
N GLY A 150 20.46 7.96 -0.14
CA GLY A 150 19.46 8.91 0.36
C GLY A 150 18.31 9.12 -0.63
N LEU A 151 17.89 8.06 -1.34
CA LEU A 151 16.88 8.14 -2.39
C LEU A 151 15.64 7.33 -2.05
N LEU A 152 14.47 8.00 -2.10
CA LEU A 152 13.17 7.38 -1.97
C LEU A 152 12.62 7.05 -3.36
N MET A 153 12.11 5.82 -3.56
CA MET A 153 11.67 5.37 -4.87
C MET A 153 10.54 4.36 -4.82
N LYS A 154 9.82 4.26 -5.92
CA LYS A 154 8.83 3.22 -6.16
C LYS A 154 9.44 2.11 -7.01
N VAL A 155 9.23 0.86 -6.60
CA VAL A 155 9.82 -0.33 -7.24
C VAL A 155 8.69 -1.28 -7.67
N ASP A 156 8.83 -1.86 -8.86
CA ASP A 156 7.87 -2.82 -9.38
C ASP A 156 8.13 -4.27 -8.91
N SER A 157 7.27 -5.18 -9.32
CA SER A 157 7.34 -6.61 -8.98
C SER A 157 8.57 -7.33 -9.55
N PHE A 158 9.28 -6.72 -10.50
CA PHE A 158 10.51 -7.23 -11.12
C PHE A 158 11.77 -6.53 -10.59
N MET A 159 11.64 -5.74 -9.52
CA MET A 159 12.72 -4.93 -8.93
C MET A 159 13.23 -3.80 -9.84
N ASN A 160 12.39 -3.29 -10.76
CA ASN A 160 12.73 -2.11 -11.52
C ASN A 160 12.26 -0.85 -10.80
N ILE A 161 13.11 0.16 -10.81
CA ILE A 161 12.78 1.51 -10.36
C ILE A 161 11.79 2.11 -11.35
N GLN A 162 10.64 2.58 -10.86
CA GLN A 162 9.75 3.38 -11.67
C GLN A 162 10.37 4.76 -11.90
N LEU A 163 10.84 5.03 -13.11
CA LEU A 163 11.35 6.35 -13.49
C LEU A 163 10.26 7.42 -13.27
N GLY A 164 10.67 8.62 -12.87
CA GLY A 164 9.74 9.67 -12.47
C GLY A 164 9.16 9.54 -11.05
N SER A 165 9.62 8.54 -10.27
CA SER A 165 9.21 8.35 -8.87
C SER A 165 10.40 8.32 -7.89
N VAL A 166 11.55 8.86 -8.27
CA VAL A 166 12.73 8.91 -7.41
C VAL A 166 12.89 10.32 -6.83
N TYR A 167 13.06 10.40 -5.52
CA TYR A 167 13.15 11.66 -4.79
C TYR A 167 14.37 11.68 -3.87
N ARG A 168 15.04 12.85 -3.82
CA ARG A 168 16.04 13.20 -2.81
C ARG A 168 15.45 14.36 -2.01
N GLY A 169 15.20 14.17 -0.72
CA GLY A 169 14.35 15.08 0.03
C GLY A 169 12.95 15.15 -0.59
N LEU A 170 12.49 16.36 -0.87
CA LEU A 170 11.21 16.61 -1.56
C LEU A 170 11.39 16.81 -3.08
N GLY A 171 12.63 16.90 -3.55
CA GLY A 171 12.99 17.14 -4.95
C GLY A 171 13.01 15.85 -5.78
N ARG A 172 12.38 15.87 -6.97
CA ARG A 172 12.47 14.77 -7.93
C ARG A 172 13.88 14.69 -8.51
N VAL A 173 14.44 13.49 -8.56
CA VAL A 173 15.71 13.20 -9.24
C VAL A 173 15.45 12.93 -10.72
N GLY A 174 16.30 13.45 -11.60
CA GLY A 174 16.19 13.26 -13.05
C GLY A 174 16.39 11.79 -13.45
N ASP A 175 15.68 11.36 -14.48
CA ASP A 175 15.67 9.95 -14.89
C ASP A 175 17.06 9.48 -15.37
N GLU A 176 17.85 10.38 -16.03
CA GLU A 176 19.21 10.07 -16.47
C GLU A 176 20.18 9.96 -15.28
N GLU A 177 20.03 10.79 -14.24
CA GLU A 177 20.79 10.66 -13.00
C GLU A 177 20.50 9.31 -12.31
N VAL A 178 19.22 8.91 -12.26
CA VAL A 178 18.82 7.60 -11.71
C VAL A 178 19.49 6.46 -12.48
N LYS A 179 19.42 6.48 -13.83
CA LYS A 179 20.05 5.46 -14.66
C LYS A 179 21.57 5.40 -14.47
N ALA A 180 22.22 6.54 -14.32
CA ALA A 180 23.66 6.61 -14.05
C ALA A 180 24.02 6.02 -12.68
N LEU A 181 23.25 6.35 -11.62
CA LEU A 181 23.48 5.89 -10.25
C LEU A 181 23.28 4.38 -10.07
N TYR A 182 22.31 3.80 -10.79
CA TYR A 182 21.95 2.37 -10.67
C TYR A 182 22.41 1.52 -11.87
N LYS A 183 23.10 2.12 -12.85
CA LYS A 183 23.53 1.47 -14.12
C LYS A 183 22.35 0.87 -14.88
N GLY A 184 21.23 1.58 -14.89
CA GLY A 184 19.94 1.17 -15.44
C GLY A 184 18.81 1.41 -14.46
N THR A 185 17.76 0.60 -14.52
CA THR A 185 16.60 0.71 -13.64
C THR A 185 16.41 -0.49 -12.73
N GLN A 186 17.06 -1.62 -13.02
CA GLN A 186 16.92 -2.85 -12.25
C GLN A 186 17.82 -2.85 -11.02
N LEU A 187 17.20 -3.09 -9.86
CA LEU A 187 17.91 -3.20 -8.60
C LEU A 187 18.41 -4.63 -8.37
N PRO A 188 19.64 -4.82 -7.87
CA PRO A 188 20.17 -6.14 -7.56
C PRO A 188 19.36 -6.84 -6.47
N ALA A 189 19.09 -8.13 -6.62
CA ALA A 189 18.34 -8.91 -5.63
C ALA A 189 19.01 -8.94 -4.24
N GLY A 190 20.34 -8.82 -4.18
CA GLY A 190 21.12 -8.78 -2.95
C GLY A 190 20.90 -7.53 -2.09
N ASP A 191 20.36 -6.45 -2.66
CA ASP A 191 20.03 -5.22 -1.92
C ASP A 191 18.74 -5.36 -1.10
N PHE A 192 17.94 -6.39 -1.38
CA PHE A 192 16.67 -6.66 -0.74
C PHE A 192 16.79 -7.77 0.30
N SER A 193 16.09 -7.61 1.41
CA SER A 193 15.88 -8.69 2.37
C SER A 193 14.52 -9.33 2.17
N PHE A 194 14.42 -10.60 2.52
CA PHE A 194 13.16 -11.31 2.52
C PHE A 194 12.14 -10.70 3.51
N TYR A 195 12.64 -10.06 4.58
CA TYR A 195 11.84 -9.44 5.65
C TYR A 195 11.71 -7.91 5.56
N GLY A 196 11.99 -7.31 4.41
CA GLY A 196 11.78 -5.88 4.19
C GLY A 196 12.95 -4.95 4.53
N THR A 197 13.96 -5.42 5.24
CA THR A 197 15.16 -4.65 5.57
C THR A 197 16.38 -5.29 4.92
N GLY A 198 16.75 -4.81 3.75
CA GLY A 198 17.97 -5.23 3.05
C GLY A 198 19.21 -4.48 3.54
N PRO A 199 20.41 -4.86 3.08
CA PRO A 199 21.66 -4.19 3.45
C PRO A 199 21.68 -2.71 3.06
N THR A 200 21.02 -2.34 1.99
CA THR A 200 20.97 -0.97 1.45
C THR A 200 19.55 -0.46 1.22
N MET A 201 18.59 -1.34 0.93
CA MET A 201 17.20 -0.99 0.64
C MET A 201 16.32 -1.23 1.86
N HIS A 202 15.71 -0.16 2.37
CA HIS A 202 14.68 -0.22 3.39
C HIS A 202 13.30 -0.13 2.75
N GLN A 203 12.39 -1.05 3.08
CA GLN A 203 11.03 -1.11 2.52
C GLN A 203 10.02 -0.53 3.52
N LEU A 204 9.19 0.39 3.05
CA LEU A 204 8.17 1.07 3.83
C LEU A 204 6.84 0.31 3.72
N MET A 205 6.73 -0.81 4.43
CA MET A 205 5.57 -1.70 4.34
C MET A 205 4.51 -1.47 5.43
N ASP A 206 4.84 -0.65 6.42
CA ASP A 206 4.02 -0.32 7.57
C ASP A 206 3.38 1.05 7.42
N ASN A 207 2.16 1.23 7.93
CA ASN A 207 1.47 2.51 7.97
C ASN A 207 2.19 3.52 8.90
N PHE A 208 2.83 3.05 9.97
CA PHE A 208 3.63 3.89 10.86
C PHE A 208 4.91 4.43 10.21
N ALA A 209 5.37 3.84 9.11
CA ALA A 209 6.52 4.32 8.36
C ALA A 209 6.24 5.60 7.54
N LEU A 210 4.97 5.95 7.27
CA LEU A 210 4.63 7.13 6.47
C LEU A 210 5.07 8.45 7.11
N PRO A 211 4.82 8.73 8.40
CA PRO A 211 5.35 9.91 9.07
C PRO A 211 6.88 9.90 9.17
N GLU A 212 7.52 8.75 9.40
CA GLU A 212 8.96 8.60 9.47
C GLU A 212 9.63 9.03 8.16
N ILE A 213 9.16 8.50 7.01
CA ILE A 213 9.75 8.83 5.70
C ILE A 213 9.48 10.26 5.29
N THR A 214 8.33 10.83 5.67
CA THR A 214 8.04 12.25 5.44
C THR A 214 8.97 13.13 6.25
N LEU A 215 9.25 12.78 7.51
CA LEU A 215 10.20 13.49 8.36
C LEU A 215 11.62 13.40 7.79
N LEU A 216 12.03 12.23 7.33
CA LEU A 216 13.32 12.04 6.67
C LEU A 216 13.45 12.93 5.43
N ALA A 217 12.44 12.91 4.56
CA ALA A 217 12.46 13.71 3.33
C ALA A 217 12.50 15.21 3.61
N THR A 218 11.72 15.68 4.59
CA THR A 218 11.72 17.12 4.96
C THR A 218 13.03 17.56 5.62
N THR A 219 13.65 16.69 6.42
CA THR A 219 14.98 16.94 7.01
C THR A 219 16.06 17.02 5.93
N VAL A 220 16.07 16.10 4.98
CA VAL A 220 17.00 16.12 3.84
C VAL A 220 16.77 17.37 2.98
N GLU A 221 15.52 17.74 2.71
CA GLU A 221 15.19 18.96 1.96
C GLU A 221 15.71 20.23 2.66
N TYR A 222 15.59 20.28 3.99
CA TYR A 222 16.15 21.38 4.77
C TYR A 222 17.67 21.50 4.59
N PHE A 223 18.40 20.38 4.65
CA PHE A 223 19.84 20.38 4.45
C PHE A 223 20.24 20.81 3.05
N LEU A 224 19.54 20.32 2.03
CA LEU A 224 19.78 20.71 0.64
C LEU A 224 19.57 22.22 0.42
N LYS A 225 18.47 22.77 0.92
CA LYS A 225 18.17 24.21 0.78
C LYS A 225 19.16 25.12 1.49
N ASN A 226 19.71 24.66 2.60
CA ASN A 226 20.67 25.44 3.39
C ASN A 226 22.14 25.09 3.05
N ASN A 227 22.40 24.28 2.00
CA ASN A 227 23.72 23.82 1.61
C ASN A 227 24.50 23.17 2.77
N ILE A 228 23.83 22.42 3.63
CA ILE A 228 24.43 21.69 4.75
C ILE A 228 24.85 20.30 4.23
N PRO A 229 26.15 19.97 4.23
CA PRO A 229 26.59 18.63 3.92
C PRO A 229 26.06 17.62 4.94
N TYR A 230 25.53 16.50 4.48
CA TYR A 230 25.00 15.45 5.35
C TYR A 230 25.37 14.06 4.82
N ASP A 231 25.40 13.09 5.72
CA ASP A 231 25.51 11.68 5.37
C ASP A 231 24.10 11.07 5.37
N PRO A 232 23.64 10.46 4.26
CA PRO A 232 22.28 9.93 4.15
C PRO A 232 21.98 8.83 5.17
N GLU A 233 22.94 7.95 5.45
CA GLU A 233 22.78 6.82 6.39
C GLU A 233 22.67 7.33 7.83
N CYS A 234 23.46 8.33 8.21
CA CYS A 234 23.37 8.97 9.52
C CYS A 234 22.00 9.62 9.74
N VAL A 235 21.53 10.42 8.76
CA VAL A 235 20.24 11.09 8.86
C VAL A 235 19.09 10.07 8.90
N PHE A 236 19.14 9.01 8.09
CA PHE A 236 18.16 7.94 8.13
C PHE A 236 18.10 7.27 9.51
N ASN A 237 19.26 6.91 10.08
CA ASN A 237 19.32 6.28 11.39
C ASN A 237 18.82 7.20 12.52
N ASP A 238 19.15 8.49 12.48
CA ASP A 238 18.71 9.45 13.48
C ASP A 238 17.19 9.66 13.44
N VAL A 239 16.61 9.84 12.25
CA VAL A 239 15.15 9.96 12.07
C VAL A 239 14.45 8.71 12.55
N ARG A 240 14.94 7.53 12.14
CA ARG A 240 14.39 6.25 12.57
C ARG A 240 14.46 6.07 14.08
N ASN A 241 15.60 6.37 14.70
CA ASN A 241 15.78 6.28 16.14
C ASN A 241 14.91 7.31 16.90
N ALA A 242 14.67 8.49 16.33
CA ALA A 242 13.77 9.47 16.90
C ALA A 242 12.33 8.94 16.94
N VAL A 243 11.81 8.42 15.81
CA VAL A 243 10.44 7.88 15.72
C VAL A 243 10.30 6.57 16.48
N GLN A 244 11.23 5.63 16.31
CA GLN A 244 11.22 4.35 17.04
C GLN A 244 11.29 4.55 18.57
N GLY A 245 12.08 5.53 19.03
CA GLY A 245 12.17 5.87 20.44
C GLY A 245 10.86 6.36 21.06
N LEU A 246 9.96 6.97 20.27
CA LEU A 246 8.62 7.34 20.71
C LEU A 246 7.71 6.11 20.91
N HIS A 247 7.85 5.12 20.03
CA HIS A 247 7.14 3.85 20.17
C HIS A 247 7.66 3.05 21.36
N ASP A 248 8.99 2.89 21.47
CA ASP A 248 9.64 2.09 22.52
C ASP A 248 9.42 2.66 23.93
N SER A 249 9.39 4.00 24.05
CA SER A 249 9.08 4.68 25.31
C SER A 249 7.59 4.70 25.65
N GLY A 250 6.72 4.32 24.72
CA GLY A 250 5.26 4.36 24.87
C GLY A 250 4.64 5.77 24.79
N GLN A 251 5.40 6.80 24.39
CA GLN A 251 4.90 8.17 24.28
C GLN A 251 3.74 8.30 23.30
N ILE A 252 3.83 7.62 22.14
CA ILE A 252 2.74 7.59 21.16
C ILE A 252 1.51 6.91 21.73
N HIS A 253 1.68 5.77 22.41
CA HIS A 253 0.56 5.07 23.04
C HIS A 253 -0.11 5.93 24.11
N HIS A 254 0.68 6.65 24.90
CA HIS A 254 0.16 7.57 25.93
C HIS A 254 -0.64 8.72 25.30
N GLU A 255 -0.12 9.32 24.23
CA GLU A 255 -0.82 10.37 23.48
C GLU A 255 -2.16 9.88 22.91
N ILE A 256 -2.18 8.70 22.29
CA ILE A 256 -3.40 8.09 21.77
C ILE A 256 -4.42 7.85 22.89
N LEU A 257 -3.98 7.29 24.02
CA LEU A 257 -4.89 6.98 25.11
C LEU A 257 -5.46 8.20 25.82
N ASN A 258 -4.70 9.29 25.89
CA ASN A 258 -5.17 10.55 26.46
C ASN A 258 -6.24 11.23 25.60
N ASN A 259 -6.24 10.95 24.28
CA ASN A 259 -7.11 11.57 23.28
C ASN A 259 -7.72 10.50 22.37
N ILE A 260 -8.24 9.41 22.95
CA ILE A 260 -8.63 8.21 22.20
C ILE A 260 -9.66 8.48 21.11
N ASP A 261 -10.64 9.34 21.38
CA ASP A 261 -11.69 9.74 20.42
C ASP A 261 -11.12 10.49 19.19
N ARG A 262 -9.95 11.11 19.35
CA ARG A 262 -9.29 11.86 18.27
C ARG A 262 -8.55 10.94 17.31
N TYR A 263 -8.00 9.85 17.80
CA TYR A 263 -7.09 8.99 17.03
C TYR A 263 -7.71 7.68 16.59
N LEU A 264 -8.56 7.06 17.44
CA LEU A 264 -9.10 5.73 17.21
C LEU A 264 -10.55 5.80 16.71
N GLU A 265 -10.83 5.19 15.58
CA GLU A 265 -12.18 5.10 15.04
C GLU A 265 -13.03 4.10 15.81
N LYS A 266 -14.22 4.53 16.21
CA LYS A 266 -15.19 3.64 16.87
C LYS A 266 -15.97 2.85 15.84
N LYS A 267 -15.69 1.56 15.72
CA LYS A 267 -16.32 0.64 14.77
C LYS A 267 -17.56 -0.03 15.38
N THR A 268 -18.73 0.28 14.87
CA THR A 268 -20.02 -0.23 15.42
C THR A 268 -20.32 -1.68 15.04
N ASP A 269 -19.78 -2.16 13.91
CA ASP A 269 -20.10 -3.48 13.38
C ASP A 269 -19.07 -4.56 13.71
N LEU A 270 -17.90 -4.15 14.22
CA LEU A 270 -16.85 -5.08 14.60
C LEU A 270 -17.30 -6.07 15.69
N ARG A 271 -17.94 -5.56 16.78
CA ARG A 271 -18.45 -6.42 17.85
C ARG A 271 -19.49 -7.41 17.33
N LYS A 272 -20.44 -6.95 16.54
CA LYS A 272 -21.48 -7.82 15.92
C LYS A 272 -20.86 -8.91 15.06
N TRP A 273 -19.80 -8.58 14.31
CA TRP A 273 -19.09 -9.56 13.51
C TRP A 273 -18.42 -10.63 14.37
N LEU A 274 -17.71 -10.25 15.43
CA LEU A 274 -17.09 -11.20 16.37
C LEU A 274 -18.15 -12.08 17.06
N GLU A 275 -19.25 -11.51 17.51
CA GLU A 275 -20.37 -12.25 18.11
C GLU A 275 -21.02 -13.22 17.11
N LYS A 276 -21.11 -12.85 15.81
CA LYS A 276 -21.57 -13.75 14.75
C LYS A 276 -20.62 -14.96 14.59
N LEU A 277 -19.29 -14.78 14.65
CA LEU A 277 -18.33 -15.87 14.62
C LEU A 277 -18.54 -16.83 15.81
N ILE A 278 -18.66 -16.29 17.02
CA ILE A 278 -18.87 -17.04 18.25
C ILE A 278 -20.18 -17.83 18.17
N SER A 279 -21.27 -17.23 17.68
CA SER A 279 -22.57 -17.89 17.52
C SER A 279 -22.55 -19.07 16.54
N LYS A 280 -21.53 -19.16 15.71
CA LYS A 280 -21.26 -20.24 14.76
C LYS A 280 -20.11 -21.16 15.21
N GLU A 281 -19.81 -21.14 16.52
CA GLU A 281 -18.80 -21.98 17.16
C GLU A 281 -17.36 -21.79 16.61
N LYS A 282 -17.11 -20.71 15.84
CA LYS A 282 -15.76 -20.37 15.38
C LYS A 282 -14.93 -19.85 16.56
N LYS A 283 -13.66 -20.21 16.60
CA LYS A 283 -12.70 -19.77 17.60
C LYS A 283 -12.07 -18.44 17.20
N ILE A 284 -11.77 -17.59 18.19
CA ILE A 284 -11.24 -16.26 17.93
C ILE A 284 -10.01 -16.00 18.80
N PHE A 285 -8.92 -15.49 18.21
CA PHE A 285 -7.75 -15.09 18.96
C PHE A 285 -7.17 -13.76 18.49
N LEU A 286 -6.43 -13.10 19.39
CA LEU A 286 -5.69 -11.87 19.15
C LEU A 286 -4.20 -12.12 19.39
N ILE A 287 -3.33 -11.76 18.45
CA ILE A 287 -1.87 -11.76 18.61
C ILE A 287 -1.33 -10.41 18.11
N THR A 288 -0.86 -9.57 19.03
CA THR A 288 -0.35 -8.24 18.69
C THR A 288 1.01 -7.94 19.29
N ASN A 289 1.78 -7.07 18.62
CA ASN A 289 3.04 -6.53 19.15
C ASN A 289 2.79 -5.44 20.19
N SER A 290 1.62 -4.85 20.20
CA SER A 290 1.24 -3.77 21.12
C SER A 290 1.17 -4.21 22.58
N GLY A 291 1.40 -3.26 23.48
CA GLY A 291 1.44 -3.48 24.92
C GLY A 291 0.06 -3.68 25.54
N VAL A 292 0.01 -4.44 26.64
CA VAL A 292 -1.26 -4.82 27.31
C VAL A 292 -2.14 -3.61 27.64
N SER A 293 -1.59 -2.56 28.26
CA SER A 293 -2.36 -1.40 28.70
C SER A 293 -3.01 -0.68 27.51
N PHE A 294 -2.25 -0.52 26.44
CA PHE A 294 -2.72 0.12 25.21
C PHE A 294 -3.84 -0.68 24.54
N VAL A 295 -3.62 -1.98 24.35
CA VAL A 295 -4.63 -2.88 23.76
C VAL A 295 -5.90 -2.94 24.62
N ASN A 296 -5.75 -3.07 25.95
CA ASN A 296 -6.90 -3.18 26.84
C ASN A 296 -7.79 -1.92 26.81
N GLN A 297 -7.18 -0.72 26.79
CA GLN A 297 -7.96 0.52 26.73
C GLN A 297 -8.60 0.73 25.35
N GLY A 298 -7.85 0.49 24.24
CA GLY A 298 -8.38 0.62 22.90
C GLY A 298 -9.49 -0.38 22.60
N MET A 299 -9.34 -1.64 22.97
CA MET A 299 -10.36 -2.68 22.81
C MET A 299 -11.59 -2.39 23.69
N SER A 300 -11.40 -1.91 24.91
CA SER A 300 -12.50 -1.49 25.78
C SER A 300 -13.30 -0.32 25.19
N TYR A 301 -12.61 0.62 24.56
CA TYR A 301 -13.24 1.73 23.85
C TYR A 301 -14.07 1.27 22.64
N MET A 302 -13.52 0.34 21.83
CA MET A 302 -14.18 -0.13 20.61
C MET A 302 -15.28 -1.16 20.87
N LEU A 303 -15.03 -2.12 21.77
CA LEU A 303 -15.88 -3.31 21.96
C LEU A 303 -16.58 -3.36 23.32
N GLY A 304 -16.22 -2.48 24.26
CA GLY A 304 -16.72 -2.51 25.63
C GLY A 304 -15.78 -3.22 26.62
N PRO A 305 -16.02 -3.08 27.94
CA PRO A 305 -15.08 -3.54 28.99
C PRO A 305 -14.95 -5.06 29.07
N ASP A 306 -15.90 -5.80 28.53
CA ASP A 306 -15.97 -7.27 28.47
C ASP A 306 -15.30 -7.87 27.22
N TRP A 307 -14.59 -7.08 26.43
CA TRP A 307 -14.02 -7.48 25.14
C TRP A 307 -13.15 -8.74 25.19
N VAL A 308 -12.45 -8.99 26.30
CA VAL A 308 -11.59 -10.17 26.45
C VAL A 308 -12.37 -11.47 26.36
N GLU A 309 -13.64 -11.46 26.80
CA GLU A 309 -14.52 -12.63 26.78
C GLU A 309 -14.93 -13.03 25.35
N LEU A 310 -14.75 -12.14 24.37
CA LEU A 310 -14.98 -12.46 22.97
C LEU A 310 -13.89 -13.35 22.37
N PHE A 311 -12.69 -13.37 22.97
CA PHE A 311 -11.53 -14.07 22.44
C PHE A 311 -11.21 -15.34 23.25
N ASP A 312 -10.91 -16.43 22.56
CA ASP A 312 -10.45 -17.67 23.18
C ASP A 312 -9.00 -17.54 23.69
N VAL A 313 -8.14 -16.78 22.97
CA VAL A 313 -6.77 -16.48 23.38
C VAL A 313 -6.43 -15.02 23.02
N VAL A 314 -5.81 -14.30 23.96
CA VAL A 314 -5.30 -12.94 23.75
C VAL A 314 -3.82 -12.89 24.08
N VAL A 315 -2.99 -12.52 23.10
CA VAL A 315 -1.54 -12.40 23.24
C VAL A 315 -1.10 -10.98 22.90
N THR A 316 -0.42 -10.34 23.83
CA THR A 316 0.15 -8.99 23.70
C THR A 316 1.67 -9.03 23.77
N ASN A 317 2.36 -7.98 23.26
CA ASN A 317 3.82 -7.94 23.20
C ASN A 317 4.43 -9.20 22.53
N ALA A 318 3.74 -9.74 21.54
CA ALA A 318 4.09 -11.02 20.89
C ALA A 318 5.46 -10.99 20.21
N ARG A 319 5.89 -9.81 19.72
CA ARG A 319 7.14 -9.59 18.97
C ARG A 319 7.15 -10.37 17.64
N LYS A 320 6.06 -10.28 16.89
CA LYS A 320 6.04 -10.78 15.51
C LYS A 320 7.13 -10.10 14.68
N PRO A 321 7.84 -10.77 13.74
CA PRO A 321 7.61 -12.15 13.29
C PRO A 321 8.21 -13.24 14.21
N LYS A 322 8.97 -12.90 15.25
CA LYS A 322 9.64 -13.87 16.12
C LYS A 322 8.68 -14.82 16.85
N PHE A 323 7.44 -14.38 17.10
CA PHE A 323 6.38 -15.23 17.64
C PHE A 323 6.11 -16.47 16.77
N PHE A 324 6.21 -16.33 15.45
CA PHE A 324 5.99 -17.41 14.47
C PHE A 324 7.23 -18.27 14.21
N THR A 325 8.42 -17.84 14.66
CA THR A 325 9.69 -18.41 14.22
C THR A 325 10.60 -18.90 15.33
N GLU A 326 10.38 -18.45 16.57
CA GLU A 326 11.21 -18.79 17.74
C GLU A 326 10.36 -19.45 18.83
N ASP A 327 10.86 -20.55 19.42
CA ASP A 327 10.16 -21.31 20.47
C ASP A 327 10.63 -20.95 21.89
N SER A 328 11.60 -20.02 22.02
CA SER A 328 12.31 -19.74 23.28
C SER A 328 11.53 -18.90 24.29
N ARG A 329 10.41 -18.26 23.88
CA ARG A 329 9.68 -17.31 24.74
C ARG A 329 8.48 -17.97 25.41
N PRO A 330 8.44 -18.00 26.76
CA PRO A 330 7.28 -18.51 27.48
C PRO A 330 6.13 -17.50 27.47
N PHE A 331 4.91 -18.00 27.57
CA PHE A 331 3.75 -17.19 27.93
C PHE A 331 3.81 -16.79 29.40
N ARG A 332 3.36 -15.55 29.70
CA ARG A 332 3.11 -15.05 31.05
C ARG A 332 1.69 -14.49 31.12
N ILE A 333 1.00 -14.68 32.25
CA ILE A 333 -0.34 -14.08 32.46
C ILE A 333 -0.17 -12.63 32.92
N TYR A 334 -0.96 -11.74 32.38
CA TYR A 334 -1.07 -10.37 32.86
C TYR A 334 -2.24 -10.25 33.85
N TYR A 335 -1.94 -9.89 35.08
CA TYR A 335 -2.94 -9.63 36.11
C TYR A 335 -3.39 -8.16 36.06
N LYS A 336 -4.62 -7.91 35.61
CA LYS A 336 -5.18 -6.55 35.43
C LYS A 336 -5.24 -5.75 36.75
N ASP A 337 -5.63 -6.41 37.82
CA ASP A 337 -5.79 -5.85 39.17
C ASP A 337 -4.48 -5.35 39.79
N ARG A 338 -3.37 -5.95 39.42
CA ARG A 338 -2.04 -5.61 39.97
C ARG A 338 -1.13 -4.94 38.97
N ALA A 339 -1.53 -4.86 37.70
CA ALA A 339 -0.73 -4.39 36.56
C ALA A 339 0.65 -5.08 36.48
N THR A 340 0.71 -6.40 36.79
CA THR A 340 1.94 -7.20 36.88
C THR A 340 1.84 -8.47 36.03
N LEU A 341 3.01 -9.02 35.70
CA LEU A 341 3.11 -10.29 34.98
C LEU A 341 3.32 -11.45 35.98
N SER A 342 2.71 -12.60 35.70
CA SER A 342 2.96 -13.82 36.46
C SER A 342 4.44 -14.21 36.34
N TRP A 343 4.97 -14.81 37.40
CA TRP A 343 6.27 -15.48 37.39
C TRP A 343 6.12 -17.00 37.19
N GLU A 344 4.91 -17.50 37.35
CA GLU A 344 4.56 -18.91 37.18
C GLU A 344 4.61 -19.31 35.70
N ARG A 345 5.00 -20.57 35.48
CA ARG A 345 4.98 -21.14 34.12
C ARG A 345 3.55 -21.39 33.67
N VAL A 346 3.19 -20.81 32.54
CA VAL A 346 1.91 -21.08 31.89
C VAL A 346 2.00 -22.39 31.12
N THR A 347 1.20 -23.37 31.52
CA THR A 347 1.13 -24.70 30.89
C THR A 347 -0.14 -24.89 30.07
N VAL A 348 -1.22 -24.17 30.42
CA VAL A 348 -2.54 -24.21 29.74
C VAL A 348 -3.01 -22.80 29.47
N LEU A 349 -3.47 -22.56 28.27
CA LEU A 349 -4.10 -21.29 27.89
C LEU A 349 -5.60 -21.33 28.20
N GLN A 350 -6.11 -20.28 28.84
CA GLN A 350 -7.49 -20.18 29.29
C GLN A 350 -8.15 -18.94 28.72
N LYS A 351 -9.43 -19.04 28.36
CA LYS A 351 -10.25 -17.93 27.95
C LYS A 351 -10.40 -16.90 29.09
N GLY A 352 -10.53 -15.61 28.75
CA GLY A 352 -10.65 -14.53 29.71
C GLY A 352 -9.29 -14.04 30.28
N GLN A 353 -8.17 -14.66 29.89
CA GLN A 353 -6.84 -14.25 30.27
C GLN A 353 -6.15 -13.46 29.17
N ILE A 354 -5.30 -12.49 29.57
CA ILE A 354 -4.38 -11.78 28.66
C ILE A 354 -2.98 -12.33 28.88
N TYR A 355 -2.39 -12.82 27.82
CA TYR A 355 -1.03 -13.35 27.82
C TYR A 355 -0.04 -12.33 27.27
N PHE A 356 1.13 -12.31 27.86
CA PHE A 356 2.28 -11.51 27.46
C PHE A 356 3.33 -12.41 26.80
N GLN A 357 3.80 -12.02 25.60
CA GLN A 357 4.76 -12.77 24.79
C GLN A 357 4.25 -14.18 24.41
N GLY A 358 5.11 -15.21 24.54
CA GLY A 358 4.82 -16.57 24.09
C GLY A 358 5.40 -16.88 22.73
N ASN A 359 5.03 -18.03 22.22
CA ASN A 359 5.42 -18.52 20.89
C ASN A 359 4.31 -19.39 20.29
N LEU A 360 4.38 -19.56 18.98
CA LEU A 360 3.35 -20.28 18.25
C LEU A 360 3.32 -21.77 18.56
N SER A 361 4.47 -22.41 18.78
CA SER A 361 4.54 -23.83 19.07
C SER A 361 3.72 -24.21 20.31
N VAL A 362 3.89 -23.46 21.41
CA VAL A 362 3.10 -23.66 22.63
C VAL A 362 1.63 -23.30 22.42
N LEU A 363 1.30 -22.25 21.64
CA LEU A 363 -0.08 -21.93 21.28
C LEU A 363 -0.74 -23.14 20.58
N GLN A 364 -0.11 -23.68 19.56
CA GLN A 364 -0.63 -24.80 18.76
C GLN A 364 -0.78 -26.08 19.60
N GLN A 365 0.19 -26.37 20.47
CA GLN A 365 0.10 -27.52 21.39
C GLN A 365 -1.08 -27.43 22.35
N ASN A 366 -1.43 -26.21 22.80
CA ASN A 366 -2.54 -25.99 23.71
C ASN A 366 -3.91 -25.99 23.03
N THR A 367 -3.97 -25.55 21.77
CA THR A 367 -5.25 -25.24 21.11
C THR A 367 -5.58 -26.21 19.98
N GLY A 368 -4.60 -26.86 19.39
CA GLY A 368 -4.77 -27.70 18.20
C GLY A 368 -5.01 -26.90 16.92
N TRP A 369 -4.67 -25.59 16.88
CA TRP A 369 -4.93 -24.71 15.73
C TRP A 369 -3.80 -24.79 14.71
N TYR A 370 -3.99 -25.60 13.67
CA TYR A 370 -2.97 -25.88 12.66
C TYR A 370 -3.51 -25.66 11.23
N GLY A 371 -2.61 -25.27 10.33
CA GLY A 371 -2.82 -25.32 8.89
C GLY A 371 -3.97 -24.47 8.38
N SER A 372 -4.64 -24.92 7.34
CA SER A 372 -5.67 -24.17 6.59
C SER A 372 -6.95 -23.88 7.36
N LYS A 373 -7.15 -24.50 8.53
CA LYS A 373 -8.30 -24.22 9.41
C LYS A 373 -8.21 -22.88 10.13
N VAL A 374 -7.04 -22.25 10.14
CA VAL A 374 -6.79 -20.95 10.75
C VAL A 374 -6.74 -19.88 9.66
N LEU A 375 -7.52 -18.81 9.83
CA LEU A 375 -7.46 -17.59 9.01
C LEU A 375 -7.00 -16.43 9.88
N TYR A 376 -5.80 -15.92 9.61
CA TYR A 376 -5.17 -14.84 10.39
C TYR A 376 -5.13 -13.54 9.61
N PHE A 377 -5.60 -12.45 10.24
CA PHE A 377 -5.66 -11.11 9.66
C PHE A 377 -4.60 -10.18 10.24
N GLY A 378 -3.94 -9.42 9.38
CA GLY A 378 -2.99 -8.38 9.75
C GLY A 378 -2.83 -7.35 8.64
N ASP A 379 -2.28 -6.19 8.96
CA ASP A 379 -1.97 -5.13 7.98
C ASP A 379 -0.54 -5.21 7.43
N HIS A 380 0.37 -5.80 8.22
CA HIS A 380 1.79 -5.86 7.89
C HIS A 380 2.16 -7.19 7.20
N VAL A 381 2.43 -7.13 5.88
CA VAL A 381 2.69 -8.32 5.04
C VAL A 381 3.82 -9.22 5.52
N TYR A 382 4.82 -8.71 6.24
CA TYR A 382 5.94 -9.52 6.73
C TYR A 382 5.74 -10.03 8.15
N SER A 383 5.39 -9.15 9.10
CA SER A 383 5.28 -9.55 10.50
C SER A 383 4.06 -10.41 10.78
N ASP A 384 2.97 -10.21 10.03
CA ASP A 384 1.71 -10.91 10.25
C ASP A 384 1.48 -12.07 9.30
N LEU A 385 1.66 -11.85 7.99
CA LEU A 385 1.15 -12.77 7.00
C LEU A 385 2.19 -13.77 6.50
N MET A 386 3.43 -13.33 6.30
CA MET A 386 4.45 -14.12 5.62
C MET A 386 4.76 -15.43 6.33
N ASP A 387 5.15 -15.39 7.60
CA ASP A 387 5.53 -16.60 8.34
C ASP A 387 4.30 -17.43 8.73
N ALA A 388 3.15 -16.80 9.00
CA ALA A 388 1.89 -17.49 9.21
C ALA A 388 1.49 -18.31 7.98
N SER A 389 1.61 -17.75 6.78
CA SER A 389 1.33 -18.46 5.53
C SER A 389 2.42 -19.50 5.19
N LEU A 390 3.70 -19.07 5.08
CA LEU A 390 4.76 -19.92 4.52
C LEU A 390 5.23 -21.03 5.44
N LYS A 391 5.30 -20.77 6.76
CA LYS A 391 5.84 -21.74 7.72
C LYS A 391 4.75 -22.55 8.41
N GLN A 392 3.59 -21.92 8.65
CA GLN A 392 2.52 -22.54 9.43
C GLN A 392 1.39 -23.09 8.56
N GLY A 393 1.36 -22.73 7.28
CA GLY A 393 0.27 -23.12 6.37
C GLY A 393 -1.09 -22.54 6.76
N TRP A 394 -1.10 -21.48 7.58
CA TRP A 394 -2.31 -20.74 7.89
C TRP A 394 -2.83 -20.02 6.66
N ARG A 395 -4.14 -19.89 6.55
CA ARG A 395 -4.77 -18.94 5.65
C ARG A 395 -4.58 -17.54 6.20
N THR A 396 -4.45 -16.55 5.32
CA THR A 396 -4.15 -15.18 5.72
C THR A 396 -5.02 -14.17 5.01
N GLY A 397 -5.38 -13.10 5.74
CA GLY A 397 -6.15 -11.98 5.22
C GLY A 397 -5.39 -10.66 5.45
N ALA A 398 -5.12 -9.90 4.40
CA ALA A 398 -4.50 -8.60 4.52
C ALA A 398 -5.55 -7.50 4.71
N ILE A 399 -5.33 -6.62 5.69
CA ILE A 399 -6.11 -5.41 5.87
C ILE A 399 -5.34 -4.23 5.30
N ILE A 400 -5.93 -3.58 4.29
CA ILE A 400 -5.30 -2.49 3.54
C ILE A 400 -6.26 -1.30 3.50
N PRO A 401 -6.18 -0.38 4.46
CA PRO A 401 -7.11 0.75 4.55
C PRO A 401 -7.16 1.61 3.26
N GLU A 402 -6.05 1.75 2.57
CA GLU A 402 -5.95 2.53 1.32
C GLU A 402 -6.78 1.95 0.16
N LEU A 403 -7.12 0.66 0.22
CA LEU A 403 -7.84 -0.04 -0.84
C LEU A 403 -9.19 0.61 -1.17
N GLU A 404 -9.92 1.07 -0.15
CA GLU A 404 -11.21 1.73 -0.34
C GLU A 404 -11.09 3.00 -1.20
N LYS A 405 -10.09 3.84 -0.89
CA LYS A 405 -9.79 5.06 -1.67
C LYS A 405 -9.35 4.72 -3.09
N GLU A 406 -8.47 3.74 -3.25
CA GLU A 406 -7.98 3.33 -4.57
C GLU A 406 -9.11 2.78 -5.45
N ILE A 407 -10.01 1.98 -4.93
CA ILE A 407 -11.16 1.47 -5.69
C ILE A 407 -12.10 2.61 -6.09
N LYS A 408 -12.38 3.57 -5.21
CA LYS A 408 -13.18 4.76 -5.55
C LYS A 408 -12.56 5.55 -6.71
N ILE A 409 -11.23 5.70 -6.72
CA ILE A 409 -10.51 6.35 -7.81
C ILE A 409 -10.60 5.51 -9.09
N GLN A 410 -10.40 4.18 -9.00
CA GLN A 410 -10.51 3.28 -10.16
C GLN A 410 -11.92 3.27 -10.77
N ASN A 411 -12.95 3.46 -9.96
CA ASN A 411 -14.33 3.59 -10.42
C ASN A 411 -14.63 4.94 -11.08
N SER A 412 -13.77 5.95 -10.91
CA SER A 412 -14.00 7.29 -11.44
C SER A 412 -13.94 7.30 -12.98
N PRO A 413 -14.80 8.10 -13.65
CA PRO A 413 -14.79 8.23 -15.12
C PRO A 413 -13.41 8.65 -15.64
N VAL A 414 -12.75 9.58 -14.97
CA VAL A 414 -11.43 10.10 -15.36
C VAL A 414 -10.38 8.99 -15.42
N TYR A 415 -10.33 8.12 -14.41
CA TYR A 415 -9.36 7.02 -14.39
C TYR A 415 -9.70 5.93 -15.42
N LYS A 416 -10.98 5.60 -15.58
CA LYS A 416 -11.46 4.60 -16.56
C LYS A 416 -11.14 5.02 -17.98
N GLU A 417 -11.46 6.27 -18.33
CA GLU A 417 -11.17 6.85 -19.66
C GLU A 417 -9.66 6.89 -19.92
N ALA A 418 -8.88 7.45 -19.00
CA ALA A 418 -7.42 7.51 -19.14
C ALA A 418 -6.78 6.12 -19.24
N THR A 419 -7.35 5.12 -18.56
CA THR A 419 -6.83 3.74 -18.61
C THR A 419 -7.20 3.05 -19.90
N GLY A 420 -8.44 3.17 -20.36
CA GLY A 420 -8.89 2.61 -21.62
C GLY A 420 -8.10 3.18 -22.81
N TRP A 421 -7.92 4.50 -22.83
CA TRP A 421 -7.14 5.16 -23.88
C TRP A 421 -5.65 4.81 -23.84
N TYR A 422 -5.08 4.73 -22.63
CA TYR A 422 -3.69 4.28 -22.45
C TYR A 422 -3.44 2.89 -23.04
N HIS A 423 -4.36 1.93 -22.85
CA HIS A 423 -4.22 0.57 -23.39
C HIS A 423 -4.40 0.56 -24.91
N ALA A 424 -5.41 1.27 -25.44
CA ALA A 424 -5.62 1.37 -26.88
C ALA A 424 -4.40 1.99 -27.59
N LEU A 425 -3.85 3.07 -27.02
CA LEU A 425 -2.66 3.73 -27.56
C LEU A 425 -1.40 2.87 -27.47
N HIS A 426 -1.28 2.07 -26.39
CA HIS A 426 -0.18 1.13 -26.26
C HIS A 426 -0.18 0.08 -27.38
N ASN A 427 -1.35 -0.50 -27.68
CA ASN A 427 -1.50 -1.48 -28.76
C ASN A 427 -1.21 -0.86 -30.14
N LEU A 428 -1.71 0.37 -30.38
CA LEU A 428 -1.41 1.09 -31.62
C LEU A 428 0.08 1.35 -31.84
N ILE A 429 0.79 1.75 -30.76
CA ILE A 429 2.25 1.94 -30.80
C ILE A 429 2.95 0.61 -31.13
N GLU A 430 2.54 -0.49 -30.48
CA GLU A 430 3.13 -1.81 -30.72
C GLU A 430 2.92 -2.26 -32.18
N GLU A 431 1.72 -2.09 -32.73
CA GLU A 431 1.42 -2.40 -34.14
C GLU A 431 2.19 -1.49 -35.11
N MET A 432 2.39 -0.20 -34.78
CA MET A 432 3.09 0.76 -35.64
C MET A 432 4.59 0.54 -35.70
N GLN A 433 5.21 -0.04 -34.67
CA GLN A 433 6.66 -0.31 -34.60
C GLN A 433 7.17 -1.30 -35.66
N VAL A 434 6.27 -1.97 -36.40
CA VAL A 434 6.62 -2.85 -37.52
C VAL A 434 7.05 -2.04 -38.75
N TYR A 435 6.72 -0.75 -38.81
CA TYR A 435 7.02 0.12 -39.94
C TYR A 435 8.24 0.99 -39.65
N GLU A 436 9.25 0.98 -40.56
CA GLU A 436 10.54 1.66 -40.42
C GLU A 436 10.64 2.95 -41.27
N ASP A 437 9.51 3.54 -41.65
CA ASP A 437 9.51 4.80 -42.40
C ASP A 437 9.43 6.01 -41.46
N VAL A 438 10.02 7.13 -41.88
CA VAL A 438 10.13 8.38 -41.10
C VAL A 438 8.76 8.90 -40.63
N GLU A 439 7.71 8.69 -41.42
CA GLU A 439 6.36 9.15 -41.06
C GLU A 439 5.77 8.29 -39.91
N SER A 440 6.04 6.98 -39.94
CA SER A 440 5.68 6.06 -38.82
C SER A 440 6.47 6.34 -37.57
N GLU A 441 7.78 6.61 -37.69
CA GLU A 441 8.62 7.00 -36.54
C GLU A 441 8.10 8.28 -35.87
N ASN A 442 7.80 9.33 -36.62
CA ASN A 442 7.24 10.57 -36.09
C ASN A 442 5.88 10.33 -35.39
N THR A 443 5.02 9.48 -36.00
CA THR A 443 3.73 9.11 -35.39
C THR A 443 3.89 8.36 -34.06
N ILE A 444 4.86 7.46 -34.00
CA ILE A 444 5.19 6.72 -32.76
C ILE A 444 5.66 7.71 -31.67
N GLU A 445 6.52 8.67 -32.00
CA GLU A 445 6.99 9.69 -31.06
C GLU A 445 5.82 10.50 -30.49
N GLU A 446 4.91 11.00 -31.35
CA GLU A 446 3.71 11.72 -30.90
C GLU A 446 2.82 10.87 -29.97
N TRP A 447 2.61 9.60 -30.32
CA TRP A 447 1.81 8.69 -29.50
C TRP A 447 2.49 8.30 -28.17
N ILE A 448 3.82 8.24 -28.15
CA ILE A 448 4.59 8.03 -26.91
C ILE A 448 4.46 9.26 -25.98
N GLU A 449 4.51 10.47 -26.53
CA GLU A 449 4.29 11.69 -25.74
C GLU A 449 2.89 11.69 -25.11
N GLU A 450 1.85 11.43 -25.90
CA GLU A 450 0.47 11.33 -25.41
C GLU A 450 0.32 10.22 -24.35
N LYS A 451 0.92 9.05 -24.57
CA LYS A 451 0.94 7.96 -23.60
C LYS A 451 1.59 8.37 -22.28
N ASN A 452 2.66 9.16 -22.32
CA ASN A 452 3.31 9.67 -21.11
C ASN A 452 2.46 10.71 -20.37
N GLU A 453 1.71 11.56 -21.09
CA GLU A 453 0.72 12.46 -20.48
C GLU A 453 -0.38 11.67 -19.75
N LEU A 454 -0.90 10.60 -20.36
CA LEU A 454 -1.89 9.72 -19.71
C LEU A 454 -1.33 9.03 -18.46
N ARG A 455 -0.05 8.62 -18.48
CA ARG A 455 0.64 8.09 -17.28
C ARG A 455 0.64 9.09 -16.13
N GLU A 456 0.95 10.35 -16.40
CA GLU A 456 0.92 11.40 -15.40
C GLU A 456 -0.50 11.68 -14.88
N VAL A 457 -1.53 11.65 -15.74
CA VAL A 457 -2.93 11.75 -15.31
C VAL A 457 -3.29 10.59 -14.39
N LYS A 458 -3.02 9.35 -14.80
CA LYS A 458 -3.29 8.14 -14.01
C LYS A 458 -2.53 8.12 -12.68
N LYS A 459 -1.32 8.65 -12.64
CA LYS A 459 -0.52 8.74 -11.41
C LYS A 459 -1.12 9.77 -10.45
N LYS A 460 -1.43 10.98 -10.94
CA LYS A 460 -1.87 12.11 -10.11
C LYS A 460 -3.23 11.91 -9.43
N VAL A 461 -4.10 11.08 -9.96
CA VAL A 461 -5.40 10.79 -9.32
C VAL A 461 -5.27 9.99 -8.02
N PHE A 462 -4.19 9.22 -7.84
CA PHE A 462 -3.88 8.49 -6.60
C PHE A 462 -2.97 9.32 -5.68
N ASN A 463 -1.71 9.42 -6.06
CA ASN A 463 -0.72 10.24 -5.38
C ASN A 463 0.11 11.00 -6.41
N PRO A 464 0.29 12.33 -6.28
CA PRO A 464 0.96 13.14 -7.30
C PRO A 464 2.42 12.76 -7.55
N ARG A 465 3.10 12.18 -6.55
CA ARG A 465 4.51 11.79 -6.64
C ARG A 465 4.70 10.32 -7.04
N PHE A 466 3.93 9.42 -6.43
CA PHE A 466 4.15 7.97 -6.53
C PHE A 466 3.02 7.20 -7.19
N GLY A 467 1.83 7.80 -7.36
CA GLY A 467 0.67 7.13 -7.96
C GLY A 467 0.02 6.08 -7.04
N SER A 468 -0.52 5.01 -7.63
CA SER A 468 -1.21 3.94 -6.93
C SER A 468 -0.28 3.11 -6.03
N LEU A 469 -0.78 2.66 -4.87
CA LEU A 469 -0.10 1.67 -4.01
C LEU A 469 0.15 0.35 -4.75
N PHE A 470 -0.81 -0.08 -5.60
CA PHE A 470 -0.81 -1.42 -6.17
C PHE A 470 -0.12 -1.53 -7.54
N ARG A 471 0.00 -0.44 -8.29
CA ARG A 471 0.49 -0.46 -9.67
C ARG A 471 1.59 0.56 -9.92
N THR A 472 2.57 0.15 -10.73
CA THR A 472 3.44 1.04 -11.49
C THR A 472 2.78 1.34 -12.84
N TYR A 473 3.54 1.77 -13.85
CA TYR A 473 2.95 2.03 -15.17
C TYR A 473 2.40 0.77 -15.84
N HIS A 474 3.10 -0.35 -15.75
CA HIS A 474 2.73 -1.63 -16.37
C HIS A 474 2.54 -2.75 -15.36
N ASN A 475 3.44 -2.83 -14.37
CA ASN A 475 3.56 -3.95 -13.48
C ASN A 475 2.85 -3.71 -12.13
N PRO A 476 2.49 -4.76 -11.41
CA PRO A 476 2.23 -4.64 -9.98
C PRO A 476 3.44 -4.02 -9.27
N THR A 477 3.22 -3.31 -8.17
CA THR A 477 4.31 -2.85 -7.30
C THR A 477 4.96 -4.04 -6.57
N TYR A 478 6.13 -3.82 -6.01
CA TYR A 478 6.77 -4.79 -5.12
C TYR A 478 5.87 -5.15 -3.92
N PHE A 479 5.18 -4.16 -3.34
CA PHE A 479 4.17 -4.36 -2.31
C PHE A 479 3.08 -5.34 -2.77
N THR A 480 2.50 -5.12 -3.94
CA THR A 480 1.44 -5.98 -4.49
C THR A 480 1.92 -7.40 -4.72
N ARG A 481 3.16 -7.59 -5.18
CA ARG A 481 3.75 -8.93 -5.31
C ARG A 481 3.82 -9.66 -3.96
N ARG A 482 4.18 -8.96 -2.88
CA ARG A 482 4.18 -9.53 -1.53
C ARG A 482 2.78 -9.83 -1.03
N LEU A 483 1.84 -8.93 -1.27
CA LEU A 483 0.43 -9.13 -0.97
C LEU A 483 -0.12 -10.39 -1.65
N ILE A 484 0.06 -10.53 -2.97
CA ILE A 484 -0.39 -11.70 -3.73
C ILE A 484 0.26 -13.00 -3.20
N ARG A 485 1.50 -12.93 -2.77
CA ARG A 485 2.25 -14.12 -2.30
C ARG A 485 1.85 -14.56 -0.90
N PHE A 486 1.49 -13.64 -0.01
CA PHE A 486 1.33 -13.91 1.41
C PHE A 486 -0.10 -13.75 1.94
N ALA A 487 -1.03 -13.21 1.17
CA ALA A 487 -2.42 -13.07 1.55
C ALA A 487 -3.32 -13.91 0.64
N ASP A 488 -4.13 -14.79 1.21
CA ASP A 488 -5.18 -15.51 0.46
C ASP A 488 -6.30 -14.57 0.06
N ILE A 489 -6.71 -13.68 0.98
CA ILE A 489 -7.71 -12.63 0.74
C ILE A 489 -7.21 -11.27 1.23
N TYR A 490 -7.79 -10.19 0.73
CA TYR A 490 -7.50 -8.83 1.22
C TYR A 490 -8.74 -7.93 1.11
N THR A 491 -8.82 -6.96 2.02
CA THR A 491 -9.92 -5.99 2.09
C THR A 491 -9.46 -4.72 2.82
N SER A 492 -10.27 -3.65 2.79
CA SER A 492 -9.94 -2.40 3.48
C SER A 492 -10.19 -2.45 5.00
N SER A 493 -11.09 -3.31 5.48
CA SER A 493 -11.42 -3.46 6.90
C SER A 493 -11.93 -4.88 7.18
N VAL A 494 -11.66 -5.40 8.39
CA VAL A 494 -12.19 -6.70 8.86
C VAL A 494 -13.73 -6.71 8.86
N GLU A 495 -14.35 -5.58 9.14
CA GLU A 495 -15.83 -5.46 9.18
C GLU A 495 -16.50 -5.80 7.84
N ASN A 496 -15.80 -5.65 6.73
CA ASN A 496 -16.31 -5.98 5.40
C ASN A 496 -16.69 -7.46 5.27
N LEU A 497 -16.06 -8.35 6.06
CA LEU A 497 -16.42 -9.77 6.11
C LEU A 497 -17.82 -10.01 6.66
N SER A 498 -18.39 -9.06 7.42
CA SER A 498 -19.75 -9.18 7.95
C SER A 498 -20.82 -9.27 6.86
N HIS A 499 -20.54 -8.74 5.67
CA HIS A 499 -21.42 -8.77 4.51
C HIS A 499 -21.50 -10.14 3.83
N TYR A 500 -20.61 -11.06 4.20
CA TYR A 500 -20.55 -12.41 3.61
C TYR A 500 -21.12 -13.47 4.56
N SER A 501 -21.66 -14.51 3.97
CA SER A 501 -22.01 -15.74 4.71
C SER A 501 -20.74 -16.45 5.16
N LEU A 502 -20.77 -17.12 6.32
CA LEU A 502 -19.67 -18.02 6.73
C LEU A 502 -19.60 -19.32 5.91
N LYS A 503 -20.51 -19.49 4.94
CA LYS A 503 -20.47 -20.54 3.91
C LYS A 503 -20.04 -20.00 2.55
N HIS A 504 -19.41 -18.80 2.53
CA HIS A 504 -19.00 -18.15 1.29
C HIS A 504 -17.61 -18.63 0.88
N THR A 505 -17.47 -19.04 -0.36
CA THR A 505 -16.17 -19.35 -0.96
C THR A 505 -15.72 -18.17 -1.80
N PHE A 506 -14.54 -17.62 -1.50
CA PHE A 506 -13.89 -16.59 -2.29
C PHE A 506 -13.06 -17.25 -3.40
N TYR A 507 -13.34 -16.86 -4.64
CA TYR A 507 -12.60 -17.35 -5.81
C TYR A 507 -11.65 -16.28 -6.33
N PRO A 508 -10.37 -16.62 -6.58
CA PRO A 508 -9.43 -15.71 -7.22
C PRO A 508 -9.86 -15.47 -8.68
N ARG A 509 -9.59 -14.27 -9.18
CA ARG A 509 -9.71 -14.04 -10.61
C ARG A 509 -8.55 -14.72 -11.32
N ARG A 510 -8.82 -15.39 -12.44
CA ARG A 510 -7.77 -15.90 -13.32
C ARG A 510 -6.92 -14.73 -13.79
N THR A 511 -5.61 -14.78 -13.53
CA THR A 511 -4.66 -13.81 -14.08
C THR A 511 -4.22 -14.33 -15.44
N PRO A 512 -4.56 -13.67 -16.55
CA PRO A 512 -4.16 -14.14 -17.88
C PRO A 512 -2.64 -14.08 -18.02
N LEU A 513 -2.07 -15.07 -18.68
CA LEU A 513 -0.68 -15.01 -19.14
C LEU A 513 -0.63 -14.18 -20.44
N PRO A 514 0.53 -13.54 -20.78
CA PRO A 514 0.61 -12.64 -21.93
C PRO A 514 0.17 -13.23 -23.28
N HIS A 515 0.23 -14.57 -23.42
CA HIS A 515 -0.20 -15.29 -24.63
C HIS A 515 -1.64 -15.80 -24.57
N GLU A 516 -2.33 -15.66 -23.44
CA GLU A 516 -3.74 -16.00 -23.30
C GLU A 516 -4.55 -14.74 -23.63
N GLY A 517 -5.40 -14.77 -24.63
CA GLY A 517 -6.34 -13.68 -24.90
C GLY A 517 -7.29 -13.47 -23.72
N GLU A 518 -7.75 -12.20 -23.52
CA GLU A 518 -8.74 -11.84 -22.51
C GLU A 518 -10.13 -12.44 -22.85
#